data_7121d785729cca5587286472f1b30f13
#
_entry.id   7121d785729cca5587286472f1b30f13
#
_cell.length_a   1.000
_cell.length_b   1.000
_cell.length_c   1.000
_cell.angle_alpha   90.00
_cell.angle_beta   90.00
_cell.angle_gamma   90.00
#
_symmetry.space_group_name_H-M   'P 1'
#
loop_
_entity.id
_entity.type
_entity.pdbx_description
1 polymer ?
#
loop_
_entity_poly.entity_id
_entity_poly.type
_entity_poly.pdbx_seq_one_letter_code
_entity_poly.pdbx_strand_id
1 'polypeptide(L)'
;MEQKEKEPINQTEDTIIENVENNADHTSAEATQEETTEKTLEVMDEPNQPEDFAAQIAALNDKYLRLYSEFDNYRKRTIKEKSDIIRSAGEDVFKAIMPTIDDFERAIKANETVTEMEPIKEGVSLIYHKLKVACTAKGLEPMDTIGKAFNADYMESITSIPAPSEDMKGKVIDEVEKGYKLGDKVIRFAKVVVGS
;
A
#
# COMPACT_ATOMS: atom_id res chain seq x y z
N MET A 1 -19.33 -20.99 -40.25
CA MET A 1 -20.34 -20.02 -39.75
C MET A 1 -20.57 -20.35 -38.28
N GLU A 2 -19.87 -19.68 -37.42
CA GLU A 2 -20.17 -19.66 -35.96
C GLU A 2 -19.69 -18.33 -35.43
N GLN A 3 -20.67 -17.53 -35.07
CA GLN A 3 -20.46 -16.21 -34.46
C GLN A 3 -20.14 -16.45 -32.98
N LYS A 4 -18.97 -16.00 -32.52
CA LYS A 4 -18.65 -15.84 -31.09
C LYS A 4 -19.02 -14.43 -30.66
N GLU A 5 -20.08 -14.35 -29.88
CA GLU A 5 -20.51 -13.17 -29.15
C GLU A 5 -19.41 -12.73 -28.19
N LYS A 6 -19.13 -11.44 -28.21
CA LYS A 6 -18.27 -10.75 -27.23
C LYS A 6 -19.15 -10.32 -26.06
N GLU A 7 -18.96 -10.92 -24.91
CA GLU A 7 -19.49 -10.38 -23.65
C GLU A 7 -18.70 -9.14 -23.19
N PRO A 8 -19.38 -8.11 -22.67
CA PRO A 8 -18.71 -6.89 -22.20
C PRO A 8 -18.17 -7.10 -20.76
N ILE A 9 -16.89 -6.76 -20.59
CA ILE A 9 -16.21 -6.63 -19.31
C ILE A 9 -16.77 -5.38 -18.61
N ASN A 10 -17.72 -5.55 -17.71
CA ASN A 10 -18.18 -4.45 -16.85
C ASN A 10 -18.83 -4.97 -15.54
N GLN A 11 -18.07 -5.70 -14.72
CA GLN A 11 -18.55 -6.18 -13.41
C GLN A 11 -17.54 -6.06 -12.27
N THR A 12 -16.46 -5.32 -12.42
CA THR A 12 -15.43 -5.20 -11.36
C THR A 12 -15.39 -3.85 -10.66
N GLU A 13 -16.15 -2.86 -11.10
CA GLU A 13 -16.16 -1.52 -10.46
C GLU A 13 -17.19 -1.38 -9.33
N ASP A 14 -18.31 -2.11 -9.39
CA ASP A 14 -19.37 -1.99 -8.37
C ASP A 14 -19.06 -2.71 -7.04
N THR A 15 -18.18 -3.72 -7.05
CA THR A 15 -17.86 -4.51 -5.83
C THR A 15 -16.89 -3.80 -4.87
N ILE A 16 -16.20 -2.76 -5.34
CA ILE A 16 -15.24 -1.99 -4.51
C ILE A 16 -15.96 -0.88 -3.73
N ILE A 17 -17.13 -0.47 -4.17
CA ILE A 17 -17.88 0.64 -3.56
C ILE A 17 -18.68 0.18 -2.34
N GLU A 18 -19.17 -1.06 -2.31
CA GLU A 18 -19.97 -1.59 -1.18
C GLU A 18 -19.17 -1.89 0.10
N ASN A 19 -17.84 -2.07 0.02
CA ASN A 19 -17.01 -2.38 1.18
C ASN A 19 -16.51 -1.15 1.97
N VAL A 20 -16.81 0.07 1.53
CA VAL A 20 -16.39 1.30 2.23
C VAL A 20 -17.50 1.88 3.11
N GLU A 21 -18.76 1.51 2.89
CA GLU A 21 -19.91 2.03 3.67
C GLU A 21 -20.17 1.28 4.99
N ASN A 22 -19.59 0.10 5.23
CA ASN A 22 -19.88 -0.72 6.41
C ASN A 22 -18.85 -0.60 7.56
N ASN A 23 -17.92 0.37 7.53
CA ASN A 23 -16.91 0.49 8.59
C ASN A 23 -16.87 1.85 9.31
N ALA A 24 -18.00 2.55 9.38
CA ALA A 24 -18.11 3.86 10.04
C ALA A 24 -19.16 3.91 11.16
N ASP A 25 -19.41 2.76 11.85
CA ASP A 25 -20.30 2.80 13.02
C ASP A 25 -19.80 1.79 14.07
N HIS A 26 -18.85 2.17 14.91
CA HIS A 26 -18.60 1.67 16.27
C HIS A 26 -17.38 2.30 16.90
N THR A 27 -17.60 3.33 17.68
CA THR A 27 -16.90 3.72 18.93
C THR A 27 -17.50 5.06 19.36
N SER A 28 -17.97 5.33 20.47
CA SER A 28 -17.96 4.81 21.83
C SER A 28 -18.90 5.68 22.64
N ALA A 29 -19.78 5.08 23.34
CA ALA A 29 -20.47 5.74 24.45
C ALA A 29 -19.75 5.29 25.73
N GLU A 30 -19.17 6.22 26.45
CA GLU A 30 -18.96 6.04 27.89
C GLU A 30 -19.29 7.32 28.65
N ALA A 31 -20.07 7.09 29.66
CA ALA A 31 -20.77 8.02 30.47
C ALA A 31 -19.85 8.84 31.41
N THR A 32 -20.25 10.06 31.72
CA THR A 32 -20.03 10.60 33.05
C THR A 32 -21.26 11.39 33.50
N GLN A 33 -21.73 10.96 34.64
CA GLN A 33 -22.90 11.47 35.35
C GLN A 33 -22.62 12.77 36.05
N GLU A 34 -23.73 13.50 36.28
CA GLU A 34 -24.04 14.40 37.39
C GLU A 34 -23.37 15.77 37.47
N GLU A 35 -24.21 16.77 37.20
CA GLU A 35 -24.51 17.77 38.28
C GLU A 35 -25.78 18.57 37.93
N THR A 36 -26.73 18.41 38.81
CA THR A 36 -28.04 19.07 38.88
C THR A 36 -27.85 20.52 39.24
N THR A 37 -28.28 21.46 38.41
CA THR A 37 -28.70 22.76 38.91
C THR A 37 -30.01 23.15 38.21
N GLU A 38 -31.06 23.11 39.03
CA GLU A 38 -32.33 23.79 38.74
C GLU A 38 -32.08 25.24 38.42
N LYS A 39 -32.35 25.65 37.20
CA LYS A 39 -32.53 27.05 36.88
C LYS A 39 -33.87 27.24 36.17
N THR A 40 -34.76 27.77 36.93
CA THR A 40 -36.06 28.37 36.63
C THR A 40 -36.31 28.60 35.14
N LEU A 41 -37.32 27.90 34.61
CA LEU A 41 -37.95 28.15 33.32
C LEU A 41 -38.70 29.47 33.38
N GLU A 42 -38.11 30.56 32.97
CA GLU A 42 -38.88 31.69 32.46
C GLU A 42 -39.29 31.37 31.04
N VAL A 43 -40.53 30.97 30.89
CA VAL A 43 -41.22 30.82 29.60
C VAL A 43 -41.43 32.24 29.08
N MET A 44 -40.51 32.74 28.25
CA MET A 44 -40.80 33.86 27.36
C MET A 44 -41.59 33.32 26.16
N ASP A 45 -42.89 33.43 26.27
CA ASP A 45 -43.88 33.19 25.24
C ASP A 45 -43.81 34.37 24.23
N GLU A 46 -42.87 34.26 23.25
CA GLU A 46 -42.96 35.08 22.04
C GLU A 46 -43.64 34.23 20.96
N PRO A 47 -44.67 34.72 20.27
CA PRO A 47 -45.32 34.01 19.19
C PRO A 47 -44.37 33.95 18.00
N ASN A 48 -43.59 32.88 17.93
CA ASN A 48 -42.71 32.58 16.83
C ASN A 48 -43.57 32.29 15.59
N GLN A 49 -43.63 33.26 14.67
CA GLN A 49 -44.52 33.23 13.52
C GLN A 49 -44.13 32.07 12.59
N PRO A 50 -45.07 31.29 12.06
CA PRO A 50 -44.78 30.14 11.17
C PRO A 50 -44.00 30.52 9.89
N GLU A 51 -44.03 31.82 9.53
CA GLU A 51 -43.25 32.34 8.40
C GLU A 51 -41.73 32.33 8.63
N ASP A 52 -41.28 32.45 9.88
CA ASP A 52 -39.86 32.44 10.23
C ASP A 52 -39.26 31.02 10.13
N PHE A 53 -40.02 30.00 10.50
CA PHE A 53 -39.60 28.61 10.34
C PHE A 53 -39.50 28.18 8.88
N ALA A 54 -40.41 28.61 8.03
CA ALA A 54 -40.36 28.34 6.59
C ALA A 54 -39.10 28.94 5.94
N ALA A 55 -38.77 30.19 6.31
CA ALA A 55 -37.56 30.86 5.84
C ALA A 55 -36.27 30.15 6.34
N GLN A 56 -36.25 29.69 7.59
CA GLN A 56 -35.12 28.94 8.15
C GLN A 56 -34.95 27.58 7.46
N ILE A 57 -36.03 26.85 7.19
CA ILE A 57 -36.00 25.59 6.48
C ILE A 57 -35.49 25.81 5.05
N ALA A 58 -35.94 26.83 4.34
CA ALA A 58 -35.46 27.18 3.01
C ALA A 58 -33.95 27.47 3.03
N ALA A 59 -33.48 28.29 3.97
CA ALA A 59 -32.08 28.62 4.12
C ALA A 59 -31.20 27.39 4.47
N LEU A 60 -31.72 26.47 5.29
CA LEU A 60 -31.04 25.20 5.60
C LEU A 60 -30.99 24.27 4.40
N ASN A 61 -32.07 24.16 3.62
CA ASN A 61 -32.09 23.38 2.37
C ASN A 61 -31.10 23.92 1.34
N ASP A 62 -31.00 25.23 1.19
CA ASP A 62 -30.02 25.85 0.29
C ASP A 62 -28.57 25.54 0.74
N LYS A 63 -28.31 25.63 2.04
CA LYS A 63 -27.01 25.24 2.59
C LYS A 63 -26.71 23.76 2.38
N TYR A 64 -27.71 22.90 2.58
CA TYR A 64 -27.59 21.47 2.38
C TYR A 64 -27.28 21.12 0.90
N LEU A 65 -28.04 21.68 -0.04
CA LEU A 65 -27.83 21.49 -1.47
C LEU A 65 -26.44 21.94 -1.92
N ARG A 66 -25.99 23.09 -1.40
CA ARG A 66 -24.66 23.59 -1.67
C ARG A 66 -23.59 22.66 -1.11
N LEU A 67 -23.72 22.25 0.16
CA LEU A 67 -22.79 21.32 0.80
C LEU A 67 -22.75 19.97 0.09
N TYR A 68 -23.90 19.47 -0.33
CA TYR A 68 -24.00 18.23 -1.10
C TYR A 68 -23.25 18.33 -2.44
N SER A 69 -23.42 19.44 -3.15
CA SER A 69 -22.71 19.70 -4.40
C SER A 69 -21.18 19.82 -4.20
N GLU A 70 -20.77 20.52 -3.14
CA GLU A 70 -19.36 20.64 -2.76
C GLU A 70 -18.76 19.27 -2.40
N PHE A 71 -19.52 18.43 -1.67
CA PHE A 71 -19.10 17.07 -1.30
C PHE A 71 -18.97 16.16 -2.53
N ASP A 72 -19.91 16.21 -3.47
CA ASP A 72 -19.82 15.42 -4.71
C ASP A 72 -18.62 15.84 -5.57
N ASN A 73 -18.36 17.13 -5.68
CA ASN A 73 -17.19 17.66 -6.36
C ASN A 73 -15.89 17.24 -5.66
N TYR A 74 -15.85 17.28 -4.33
CA TYR A 74 -14.71 16.82 -3.54
C TYR A 74 -14.47 15.34 -3.75
N ARG A 75 -15.52 14.50 -3.68
CA ARG A 75 -15.44 13.05 -3.92
C ARG A 75 -14.86 12.74 -5.31
N LYS A 76 -15.39 13.38 -6.37
CA LYS A 76 -14.89 13.20 -7.74
C LYS A 76 -13.43 13.59 -7.86
N ARG A 77 -13.04 14.73 -7.27
CA ARG A 77 -11.65 15.20 -7.27
C ARG A 77 -10.73 14.22 -6.54
N THR A 78 -11.12 13.76 -5.36
CA THR A 78 -10.32 12.82 -4.56
C THR A 78 -10.11 11.49 -5.26
N ILE A 79 -11.14 10.96 -5.94
CA ILE A 79 -11.01 9.73 -6.75
C ILE A 79 -10.00 9.95 -7.89
N LYS A 80 -10.07 11.08 -8.57
CA LYS A 80 -9.12 11.42 -9.63
C LYS A 80 -7.69 11.55 -9.09
N GLU A 81 -7.51 12.29 -8.00
CA GLU A 81 -6.21 12.47 -7.35
C GLU A 81 -5.61 11.12 -6.91
N LYS A 82 -6.42 10.22 -6.30
CA LYS A 82 -5.98 8.86 -5.97
C LYS A 82 -5.54 8.07 -7.21
N SER A 83 -6.30 8.14 -8.29
CA SER A 83 -5.94 7.48 -9.55
C SER A 83 -4.62 8.00 -10.11
N ASP A 84 -4.42 9.30 -10.08
CA ASP A 84 -3.19 9.95 -10.56
C ASP A 84 -1.98 9.56 -9.68
N ILE A 85 -2.15 9.52 -8.35
CA ILE A 85 -1.12 9.06 -7.42
C ILE A 85 -0.74 7.60 -7.69
N ILE A 86 -1.72 6.70 -7.87
CA ILE A 86 -1.46 5.29 -8.17
C ILE A 86 -0.69 5.15 -9.50
N ARG A 87 -1.07 5.94 -10.52
CA ARG A 87 -0.40 5.92 -11.82
C ARG A 87 1.04 6.41 -11.76
N SER A 88 1.31 7.42 -10.93
CA SER A 88 2.64 8.02 -10.79
C SER A 88 3.48 7.41 -9.66
N ALA A 89 2.92 6.53 -8.82
CA ALA A 89 3.60 5.96 -7.65
C ALA A 89 4.92 5.23 -7.98
N GLY A 90 5.01 4.63 -9.17
CA GLY A 90 6.22 3.96 -9.64
C GLY A 90 7.28 4.89 -10.24
N GLU A 91 6.95 6.14 -10.57
CA GLU A 91 7.83 7.04 -11.34
C GLU A 91 9.18 7.25 -10.67
N ASP A 92 9.18 7.50 -9.37
CA ASP A 92 10.40 7.73 -8.60
C ASP A 92 11.30 6.50 -8.50
N VAL A 93 10.69 5.29 -8.49
CA VAL A 93 11.43 4.02 -8.49
C VAL A 93 12.05 3.80 -9.87
N PHE A 94 11.30 4.00 -10.93
CA PHE A 94 11.82 3.88 -12.30
C PHE A 94 12.94 4.87 -12.57
N LYS A 95 12.80 6.13 -12.15
CA LYS A 95 13.87 7.14 -12.27
C LYS A 95 15.15 6.74 -11.53
N ALA A 96 15.02 6.04 -10.40
CA ALA A 96 16.18 5.57 -9.65
C ALA A 96 16.87 4.35 -10.30
N ILE A 97 16.11 3.53 -11.05
CA ILE A 97 16.61 2.32 -11.70
C ILE A 97 17.19 2.61 -13.10
N MET A 98 16.64 3.59 -13.84
CA MET A 98 17.09 3.92 -15.20
C MET A 98 18.61 4.06 -15.37
N PRO A 99 19.36 4.75 -14.48
CA PRO A 99 20.81 4.85 -14.61
C PRO A 99 21.52 3.48 -14.56
N THR A 100 20.91 2.50 -13.89
CA THR A 100 21.47 1.14 -13.86
C THR A 100 21.25 0.41 -15.19
N ILE A 101 20.13 0.67 -15.87
CA ILE A 101 19.89 0.15 -17.23
C ILE A 101 20.93 0.73 -18.18
N ASP A 102 21.20 2.03 -18.12
CA ASP A 102 22.22 2.69 -18.93
C ASP A 102 23.61 2.10 -18.68
N ASP A 103 23.93 1.79 -17.41
CA ASP A 103 25.19 1.15 -17.04
C ASP A 103 25.30 -0.27 -17.61
N PHE A 104 24.22 -1.07 -17.64
CA PHE A 104 24.19 -2.37 -18.28
C PHE A 104 24.36 -2.27 -19.78
N GLU A 105 23.69 -1.35 -20.46
CA GLU A 105 23.84 -1.14 -21.91
C GLU A 105 25.27 -0.76 -22.27
N ARG A 106 25.90 0.10 -21.46
CA ARG A 106 27.31 0.48 -21.63
C ARG A 106 28.24 -0.71 -21.41
N ALA A 107 27.99 -1.54 -20.38
CA ALA A 107 28.77 -2.74 -20.11
C ALA A 107 28.65 -3.77 -21.23
N ILE A 108 27.45 -4.00 -21.76
CA ILE A 108 27.23 -4.91 -22.90
C ILE A 108 28.05 -4.47 -24.11
N LYS A 109 27.99 -3.19 -24.48
CA LYS A 109 28.77 -2.65 -25.60
C LYS A 109 30.28 -2.75 -25.37
N ALA A 110 30.75 -2.48 -24.15
CA ALA A 110 32.17 -2.60 -23.81
C ALA A 110 32.66 -4.05 -23.88
N ASN A 111 31.81 -5.02 -23.50
CA ASN A 111 32.17 -6.44 -23.46
C ASN A 111 32.23 -7.09 -24.85
N GLU A 112 31.72 -6.45 -25.90
CA GLU A 112 31.86 -6.97 -27.29
C GLU A 112 33.31 -7.10 -27.73
N THR A 113 34.22 -6.31 -27.15
CA THR A 113 35.65 -6.28 -27.52
C THR A 113 36.58 -6.83 -26.45
N VAL A 114 36.06 -7.15 -25.26
CA VAL A 114 36.86 -7.64 -24.12
C VAL A 114 36.91 -9.15 -24.13
N THR A 115 38.12 -9.72 -24.11
CA THR A 115 38.39 -11.16 -24.04
C THR A 115 38.71 -11.63 -22.62
N GLU A 116 39.06 -10.71 -21.73
CA GLU A 116 39.39 -11.04 -20.35
C GLU A 116 38.14 -11.08 -19.46
N MET A 117 38.04 -12.09 -18.59
CA MET A 117 36.88 -12.33 -17.76
C MET A 117 36.83 -11.41 -16.52
N GLU A 118 37.97 -10.97 -16.02
CA GLU A 118 38.08 -10.22 -14.76
C GLU A 118 37.43 -8.83 -14.83
N PRO A 119 37.69 -7.99 -15.86
CA PRO A 119 37.00 -6.71 -16.01
C PRO A 119 35.48 -6.85 -16.15
N ILE A 120 35.01 -7.95 -16.75
CA ILE A 120 33.58 -8.22 -16.89
C ILE A 120 32.94 -8.48 -15.53
N LYS A 121 33.57 -9.30 -14.69
CA LYS A 121 33.09 -9.58 -13.33
C LYS A 121 33.05 -8.33 -12.46
N GLU A 122 34.10 -7.52 -12.50
CA GLU A 122 34.15 -6.26 -11.75
C GLU A 122 33.03 -5.31 -12.21
N GLY A 123 32.85 -5.15 -13.52
CA GLY A 123 31.79 -4.31 -14.09
C GLY A 123 30.39 -4.75 -13.65
N VAL A 124 30.07 -6.04 -13.72
CA VAL A 124 28.80 -6.60 -13.27
C VAL A 124 28.60 -6.39 -11.77
N SER A 125 29.67 -6.61 -10.96
CA SER A 125 29.60 -6.42 -9.52
C SER A 125 29.32 -4.95 -9.14
N LEU A 126 29.94 -4.02 -9.85
CA LEU A 126 29.72 -2.57 -9.64
C LEU A 126 28.28 -2.17 -9.97
N ILE A 127 27.74 -2.65 -11.11
CA ILE A 127 26.36 -2.36 -11.53
C ILE A 127 25.36 -2.95 -10.51
N TYR A 128 25.60 -4.20 -10.07
CA TYR A 128 24.77 -4.85 -9.05
C TYR A 128 24.76 -4.04 -7.74
N HIS A 129 25.93 -3.59 -7.29
CA HIS A 129 26.03 -2.77 -6.08
C HIS A 129 25.26 -1.45 -6.21
N LYS A 130 25.38 -0.78 -7.36
CA LYS A 130 24.67 0.46 -7.67
C LYS A 130 23.15 0.26 -7.67
N LEU A 131 22.67 -0.83 -8.29
CA LEU A 131 21.26 -1.20 -8.27
C LEU A 131 20.75 -1.42 -6.84
N LYS A 132 21.51 -2.18 -6.05
CA LYS A 132 21.18 -2.45 -4.65
C LYS A 132 21.07 -1.16 -3.84
N VAL A 133 22.02 -0.25 -3.98
CA VAL A 133 22.00 1.07 -3.30
C VAL A 133 20.78 1.88 -3.74
N ALA A 134 20.49 1.94 -5.04
CA ALA A 134 19.33 2.67 -5.56
C ALA A 134 17.99 2.11 -5.00
N CYS A 135 17.85 0.80 -4.94
CA CYS A 135 16.67 0.15 -4.35
C CYS A 135 16.56 0.40 -2.84
N THR A 136 17.67 0.31 -2.10
CA THR A 136 17.69 0.59 -0.67
C THR A 136 17.36 2.04 -0.36
N ALA A 137 17.83 2.98 -1.18
CA ALA A 137 17.47 4.40 -1.04
C ALA A 137 15.97 4.68 -1.25
N LYS A 138 15.26 3.76 -1.92
CA LYS A 138 13.79 3.79 -2.07
C LYS A 138 13.05 2.95 -1.02
N GLY A 139 13.77 2.48 0.01
CA GLY A 139 13.20 1.75 1.14
C GLY A 139 13.09 0.24 0.95
N LEU A 140 13.66 -0.32 -0.13
CA LEU A 140 13.72 -1.77 -0.32
C LEU A 140 14.83 -2.36 0.54
N GLU A 141 14.47 -3.17 1.52
CA GLU A 141 15.43 -3.84 2.41
C GLU A 141 15.40 -5.35 2.23
N PRO A 142 16.56 -6.00 1.99
CA PRO A 142 16.64 -7.45 2.00
C PRO A 142 16.47 -7.96 3.43
N MET A 143 15.79 -9.09 3.57
CA MET A 143 15.71 -9.77 4.85
C MET A 143 16.95 -10.62 5.06
N ASP A 144 17.47 -10.61 6.27
CA ASP A 144 18.52 -11.53 6.71
C ASP A 144 17.85 -12.71 7.39
N THR A 145 17.86 -13.87 6.76
CA THR A 145 17.11 -15.06 7.20
C THR A 145 18.01 -16.20 7.64
N ILE A 146 19.23 -16.31 7.09
CA ILE A 146 20.15 -17.42 7.34
C ILE A 146 20.52 -17.48 8.83
N GLY A 147 20.44 -18.67 9.42
CA GLY A 147 20.74 -18.92 10.83
C GLY A 147 19.66 -18.49 11.82
N LYS A 148 18.61 -17.79 11.37
CA LYS A 148 17.48 -17.39 12.22
C LYS A 148 16.43 -18.50 12.31
N ALA A 149 15.61 -18.46 13.35
CA ALA A 149 14.47 -19.34 13.48
C ALA A 149 13.49 -19.09 12.33
N PHE A 150 12.90 -20.16 11.79
CA PHE A 150 11.89 -20.05 10.74
C PHE A 150 10.66 -19.29 11.28
N ASN A 151 10.17 -18.33 10.49
CA ASN A 151 8.96 -17.59 10.79
C ASN A 151 8.07 -17.50 9.54
N ALA A 152 6.86 -18.05 9.63
CA ALA A 152 5.90 -18.11 8.54
C ALA A 152 5.32 -16.73 8.14
N ASP A 153 5.48 -15.69 8.97
CA ASP A 153 4.96 -14.35 8.67
C ASP A 153 5.71 -13.69 7.50
N TYR A 154 6.95 -14.10 7.24
CA TYR A 154 7.81 -13.51 6.19
C TYR A 154 8.75 -14.49 5.49
N MET A 155 8.69 -15.80 5.83
CA MET A 155 9.47 -16.86 5.22
C MET A 155 8.56 -17.98 4.70
N GLU A 156 8.94 -18.59 3.59
CA GLU A 156 8.31 -19.78 3.00
C GLU A 156 9.33 -20.91 2.98
N SER A 157 9.03 -22.01 3.67
CA SER A 157 9.89 -23.20 3.63
C SER A 157 9.62 -24.02 2.38
N ILE A 158 10.62 -24.14 1.49
CA ILE A 158 10.53 -24.95 0.28
C ILE A 158 10.80 -26.42 0.61
N THR A 159 11.79 -26.67 1.47
CA THR A 159 12.20 -28.02 1.85
C THR A 159 12.84 -28.01 3.23
N SER A 160 12.87 -29.19 3.88
CA SER A 160 13.62 -29.45 5.09
C SER A 160 14.74 -30.42 4.78
N ILE A 161 15.93 -30.13 5.32
CA ILE A 161 17.08 -31.04 5.24
C ILE A 161 17.58 -31.35 6.66
N PRO A 162 18.26 -32.49 6.86
CA PRO A 162 18.85 -32.79 8.17
C PRO A 162 19.76 -31.66 8.61
N ALA A 163 19.54 -31.16 9.84
CA ALA A 163 20.33 -30.07 10.38
C ALA A 163 21.80 -30.49 10.56
N PRO A 164 22.78 -29.67 10.14
CA PRO A 164 24.20 -29.95 10.32
C PRO A 164 24.62 -30.07 11.79
N SER A 165 23.87 -29.42 12.69
CA SER A 165 24.03 -29.48 14.14
C SER A 165 22.68 -29.34 14.83
N GLU A 166 22.58 -29.79 16.08
CA GLU A 166 21.34 -29.67 16.86
C GLU A 166 20.87 -28.22 17.03
N ASP A 167 21.81 -27.28 17.11
CA ASP A 167 21.50 -25.85 17.21
C ASP A 167 20.84 -25.27 15.95
N MET A 168 20.91 -25.96 14.81
CA MET A 168 20.33 -25.54 13.52
C MET A 168 18.95 -26.14 13.26
N LYS A 169 18.43 -26.97 14.14
CA LYS A 169 17.06 -27.49 14.05
C LYS A 169 16.03 -26.35 14.16
N GLY A 170 15.08 -26.31 13.23
CA GLY A 170 14.07 -25.27 13.15
C GLY A 170 14.59 -23.92 12.68
N LYS A 171 15.87 -23.83 12.29
CA LYS A 171 16.47 -22.62 11.73
C LYS A 171 16.65 -22.71 10.22
N VAL A 172 16.78 -21.56 9.61
CA VAL A 172 17.09 -21.44 8.17
C VAL A 172 18.55 -21.82 7.95
N ILE A 173 18.75 -22.85 7.14
CA ILE A 173 20.09 -23.35 6.75
C ILE A 173 20.57 -22.61 5.51
N ASP A 174 19.68 -22.43 4.52
CA ASP A 174 20.00 -21.79 3.26
C ASP A 174 18.83 -20.97 2.75
N GLU A 175 19.12 -20.00 1.91
CA GLU A 175 18.16 -19.10 1.29
C GLU A 175 18.21 -19.24 -0.24
N VAL A 176 17.18 -19.86 -0.82
CA VAL A 176 17.07 -20.05 -2.27
C VAL A 176 16.69 -18.74 -2.96
N GLU A 177 15.79 -17.98 -2.35
CA GLU A 177 15.32 -16.69 -2.87
C GLU A 177 15.18 -15.70 -1.74
N LYS A 178 15.85 -14.55 -1.89
CA LYS A 178 15.86 -13.50 -0.85
C LYS A 178 14.49 -12.89 -0.65
N GLY A 179 14.09 -12.77 0.60
CA GLY A 179 12.93 -11.98 0.99
C GLY A 179 13.25 -10.48 0.97
N TYR A 180 12.23 -9.68 0.67
CA TYR A 180 12.33 -8.22 0.70
C TYR A 180 11.14 -7.58 1.39
N LYS A 181 11.41 -6.48 2.10
CA LYS A 181 10.39 -5.59 2.66
C LYS A 181 10.56 -4.18 2.11
N LEU A 182 9.45 -3.45 2.07
CA LEU A 182 9.41 -2.04 1.74
C LEU A 182 8.82 -1.30 2.95
N GLY A 183 9.68 -0.61 3.69
CA GLY A 183 9.31 -0.13 5.02
C GLY A 183 8.90 -1.31 5.92
N ASP A 184 7.69 -1.23 6.49
CA ASP A 184 7.16 -2.30 7.37
C ASP A 184 6.45 -3.43 6.61
N LYS A 185 6.21 -3.27 5.30
CA LYS A 185 5.46 -4.23 4.50
C LYS A 185 6.37 -5.25 3.82
N VAL A 186 6.11 -6.53 4.04
CA VAL A 186 6.73 -7.61 3.27
C VAL A 186 6.16 -7.60 1.85
N ILE A 187 7.04 -7.43 0.85
CA ILE A 187 6.68 -7.44 -0.58
C ILE A 187 7.05 -8.75 -1.27
N ARG A 188 8.00 -9.49 -0.69
CA ARG A 188 8.38 -10.83 -1.14
C ARG A 188 8.86 -11.66 0.05
N PHE A 189 8.27 -12.81 0.25
CA PHE A 189 8.71 -13.79 1.25
C PHE A 189 10.07 -14.37 0.87
N ALA A 190 10.90 -14.63 1.87
CA ALA A 190 12.13 -15.36 1.64
C ALA A 190 11.82 -16.86 1.44
N LYS A 191 12.33 -17.46 0.38
CA LYS A 191 12.22 -18.90 0.17
C LYS A 191 13.44 -19.59 0.76
N VAL A 192 13.21 -20.39 1.79
CA VAL A 192 14.26 -20.91 2.66
C VAL A 192 14.25 -22.42 2.76
N VAL A 193 15.40 -22.96 3.12
CA VAL A 193 15.59 -24.36 3.51
C VAL A 193 15.76 -24.42 5.01
N VAL A 194 14.96 -25.25 5.68
CA VAL A 194 14.91 -25.34 7.15
C VAL A 194 15.58 -26.62 7.63
N GLY A 195 16.29 -26.56 8.75
CA GLY A 195 16.87 -27.71 9.42
C GLY A 195 15.81 -28.55 10.13
N SER A 196 15.73 -29.84 9.84
CA SER A 196 14.87 -30.81 10.52
C SER A 196 15.62 -31.59 11.61
#